data_ee71078f36f0f8f17e88e2043f0f01d2
#
_entry.id   ee71078f36f0f8f17e88e2043f0f01d2
#
_cell.length_a   1.000
_cell.length_b   1.000
_cell.length_c   1.000
_cell.angle_alpha   90.00
_cell.angle_beta   90.00
_cell.angle_gamma   90.00
#
_symmetry.space_group_name_H-M   'P 1'
#
loop_
_entity.id
_entity.type
_entity.pdbx_description
1 polymer ?
#
loop_
_entity_poly.entity_id
_entity_poly.type
_entity_poly.pdbx_seq_one_letter_code
_entity_poly.pdbx_strand_id
1 'polypeptide(L)'
;SIRPRKIEKIFITHLHGDHIFGLPGLLSSRSFQGGTEPLEIYGPVGVADFVKTSLRVSQSRLSYPLKFIELTKENDVIFKDKQFTVRCNILDHGITSFGYRIEEAAHEGELQVEKLQALGIPSGPLYGKLKRGETIVFDGQEINGQAFVGERKPGRIVTILGDTRKTKNSVTLARRADVLVHESTFNKHEAKMAKAYFHSTSQQAAEVAKEAQVKQLILTHISARYLTKEAYQLQEEAQEIFPNTKIVKDMDIIEIPFANEGGA
;
A
#
# COMPACT_ATOMS: atom_id res chain seq x y z
N SER A 1 -6.32 0.58 -15.83
CA SER A 1 -6.96 1.85 -15.37
C SER A 1 -7.67 1.63 -14.06
N ILE A 2 -7.50 2.55 -13.12
CA ILE A 2 -8.21 2.54 -11.84
C ILE A 2 -9.69 2.86 -12.12
N ARG A 3 -10.59 2.05 -11.55
CA ARG A 3 -12.04 2.24 -11.69
C ARG A 3 -12.61 2.70 -10.35
N PRO A 4 -12.98 4.00 -10.17
CA PRO A 4 -13.47 4.54 -8.90
C PRO A 4 -14.62 3.73 -8.29
N ARG A 5 -15.53 3.21 -9.12
CA ARG A 5 -16.66 2.37 -8.66
C ARG A 5 -16.26 1.10 -7.90
N LYS A 6 -15.02 0.63 -8.07
CA LYS A 6 -14.48 -0.57 -7.41
C LYS A 6 -13.67 -0.27 -6.15
N ILE A 7 -13.51 0.99 -5.78
CA ILE A 7 -12.84 1.36 -4.54
C ILE A 7 -13.77 1.04 -3.37
N GLU A 8 -13.30 0.25 -2.44
CA GLU A 8 -14.05 -0.17 -1.25
C GLU A 8 -13.52 0.50 0.02
N LYS A 9 -12.25 0.87 0.04
CA LYS A 9 -11.58 1.46 1.19
C LYS A 9 -10.63 2.59 0.77
N ILE A 10 -10.61 3.65 1.57
CA ILE A 10 -9.69 4.78 1.42
C ILE A 10 -9.00 5.00 2.77
N PHE A 11 -7.69 5.15 2.75
CA PHE A 11 -6.87 5.41 3.93
C PHE A 11 -6.24 6.80 3.79
N ILE A 12 -6.65 7.73 4.66
CA ILE A 12 -6.19 9.12 4.67
C ILE A 12 -5.07 9.26 5.69
N THR A 13 -3.93 9.75 5.26
CA THR A 13 -2.78 9.92 6.13
C THR A 13 -2.96 11.07 7.11
N HIS A 14 -3.35 12.24 6.63
CA HIS A 14 -3.59 13.44 7.43
C HIS A 14 -4.52 14.42 6.70
N LEU A 15 -4.92 15.49 7.38
CA LEU A 15 -5.99 16.39 6.92
C LEU A 15 -5.48 17.72 6.32
N HIS A 16 -4.22 17.84 5.90
CA HIS A 16 -3.81 18.99 5.09
C HIS A 16 -4.53 19.01 3.75
N GLY A 17 -4.76 20.20 3.21
CA GLY A 17 -5.61 20.39 2.04
C GLY A 17 -5.16 19.66 0.79
N ASP A 18 -3.85 19.64 0.53
CA ASP A 18 -3.25 18.95 -0.62
C ASP A 18 -3.39 17.42 -0.56
N HIS A 19 -3.77 16.88 0.60
CA HIS A 19 -4.06 15.45 0.78
C HIS A 19 -5.55 15.10 0.80
N ILE A 20 -6.44 16.06 1.07
CA ILE A 20 -7.88 15.74 1.24
C ILE A 20 -8.83 16.53 0.34
N PHE A 21 -8.42 17.65 -0.27
CA PHE A 21 -9.36 18.48 -1.05
C PHE A 21 -9.90 17.75 -2.29
N GLY A 22 -9.17 16.78 -2.83
CA GLY A 22 -9.65 15.93 -3.93
C GLY A 22 -10.68 14.87 -3.50
N LEU A 23 -10.77 14.54 -2.21
CA LEU A 23 -11.59 13.44 -1.72
C LEU A 23 -13.09 13.62 -2.02
N PRO A 24 -13.74 14.77 -1.74
CA PRO A 24 -15.16 14.96 -2.07
C PRO A 24 -15.47 14.78 -3.56
N GLY A 25 -14.58 15.24 -4.43
CA GLY A 25 -14.70 15.07 -5.88
C GLY A 25 -14.60 13.59 -6.31
N LEU A 26 -13.65 12.84 -5.71
CA LEU A 26 -13.53 11.39 -5.93
C LEU A 26 -14.80 10.64 -5.52
N LEU A 27 -15.36 10.99 -4.35
CA LEU A 27 -16.60 10.35 -3.86
C LEU A 27 -17.78 10.60 -4.81
N SER A 28 -17.94 11.83 -5.31
CA SER A 28 -18.97 12.17 -6.30
C SER A 28 -18.72 11.43 -7.62
N SER A 29 -17.47 11.39 -8.11
CA SER A 29 -17.11 10.67 -9.34
C SER A 29 -17.38 9.17 -9.25
N ARG A 30 -17.15 8.57 -8.08
CA ARG A 30 -17.47 7.16 -7.83
C ARG A 30 -18.97 6.90 -7.98
N SER A 31 -19.81 7.80 -7.45
CA SER A 31 -21.26 7.73 -7.58
C SER A 31 -21.70 7.81 -9.04
N PHE A 32 -21.21 8.79 -9.79
CA PHE A 32 -21.54 8.96 -11.21
C PHE A 32 -21.07 7.80 -12.10
N GLN A 33 -20.03 7.08 -11.68
CA GLN A 33 -19.54 5.89 -12.39
C GLN A 33 -20.23 4.58 -11.96
N GLY A 34 -21.34 4.67 -11.23
CA GLY A 34 -22.16 3.52 -10.84
C GLY A 34 -21.59 2.74 -9.65
N GLY A 35 -20.86 3.38 -8.77
CA GLY A 35 -20.50 2.81 -7.47
C GLY A 35 -21.71 2.81 -6.55
N THR A 36 -22.14 1.64 -6.07
CA THR A 36 -23.30 1.46 -5.18
C THR A 36 -22.94 0.79 -3.86
N GLU A 37 -21.84 0.05 -3.86
CA GLU A 37 -21.37 -0.66 -2.66
C GLU A 37 -20.87 0.30 -1.59
N PRO A 38 -20.98 -0.05 -0.29
CA PRO A 38 -20.46 0.76 0.80
C PRO A 38 -19.00 1.11 0.62
N LEU A 39 -18.60 2.31 1.03
CA LEU A 39 -17.21 2.76 1.02
C LEU A 39 -16.76 3.09 2.44
N GLU A 40 -15.66 2.51 2.87
CA GLU A 40 -15.04 2.79 4.16
C GLU A 40 -13.92 3.82 4.00
N ILE A 41 -13.92 4.84 4.87
CA ILE A 41 -12.87 5.88 4.91
C ILE A 41 -12.22 5.81 6.28
N TYR A 42 -10.94 5.48 6.29
CA TYR A 42 -10.07 5.47 7.47
C TYR A 42 -9.22 6.74 7.46
N GLY A 43 -9.08 7.39 8.59
CA GLY A 43 -8.23 8.59 8.68
C GLY A 43 -8.24 9.23 10.05
N PRO A 44 -7.53 10.35 10.23
CA PRO A 44 -7.54 11.09 11.48
C PRO A 44 -8.93 11.59 11.87
N VAL A 45 -9.12 11.83 13.16
CA VAL A 45 -10.32 12.51 13.70
C VAL A 45 -10.53 13.82 12.95
N GLY A 46 -11.76 14.04 12.48
CA GLY A 46 -12.16 15.19 11.65
C GLY A 46 -12.37 14.84 10.17
N VAL A 47 -11.93 13.67 9.68
CA VAL A 47 -12.15 13.28 8.28
C VAL A 47 -13.65 13.14 7.97
N ALA A 48 -14.43 12.63 8.91
CA ALA A 48 -15.89 12.50 8.75
C ALA A 48 -16.57 13.87 8.65
N ASP A 49 -16.18 14.82 9.50
CA ASP A 49 -16.74 16.17 9.49
C ASP A 49 -16.41 16.92 8.20
N PHE A 50 -15.14 16.84 7.76
CA PHE A 50 -14.71 17.42 6.48
C PHE A 50 -15.54 16.89 5.30
N VAL A 51 -15.68 15.59 5.17
CA VAL A 51 -16.40 14.97 4.05
C VAL A 51 -17.89 15.30 4.12
N LYS A 52 -18.53 15.12 5.27
CA LYS A 52 -19.97 15.41 5.45
C LYS A 52 -20.28 16.88 5.19
N THR A 53 -19.43 17.80 5.67
CA THR A 53 -19.60 19.24 5.43
C THR A 53 -19.44 19.57 3.96
N SER A 54 -18.41 19.04 3.29
CA SER A 54 -18.18 19.27 1.87
C SER A 54 -19.37 18.79 1.02
N LEU A 55 -19.87 17.57 1.26
CA LEU A 55 -21.03 17.03 0.55
C LEU A 55 -22.31 17.83 0.84
N ARG A 56 -22.53 18.24 2.07
CA ARG A 56 -23.70 19.06 2.47
C ARG A 56 -23.69 20.43 1.79
N VAL A 57 -22.56 21.14 1.84
CA VAL A 57 -22.44 22.50 1.25
C VAL A 57 -22.54 22.46 -0.26
N SER A 58 -21.95 21.44 -0.91
CA SER A 58 -22.04 21.24 -2.35
C SER A 58 -23.36 20.60 -2.81
N GLN A 59 -24.28 20.29 -1.89
CA GLN A 59 -25.53 19.57 -2.16
C GLN A 59 -25.33 18.25 -2.92
N SER A 60 -24.14 17.65 -2.79
CA SER A 60 -23.79 16.39 -3.43
C SER A 60 -24.48 15.20 -2.75
N ARG A 61 -25.12 14.36 -3.53
CA ARG A 61 -25.75 13.11 -3.05
C ARG A 61 -25.02 11.91 -3.62
N LEU A 62 -24.61 11.01 -2.73
CA LEU A 62 -23.95 9.77 -3.13
C LEU A 62 -24.98 8.64 -3.29
N SER A 63 -24.73 7.74 -4.24
CA SER A 63 -25.52 6.54 -4.49
C SER A 63 -25.19 5.37 -3.56
N TYR A 64 -24.31 5.58 -2.59
CA TYR A 64 -23.80 4.55 -1.68
C TYR A 64 -23.56 5.08 -0.27
N PRO A 65 -23.60 4.23 0.75
CA PRO A 65 -23.30 4.63 2.12
C PRO A 65 -21.81 4.81 2.34
N LEU A 66 -21.45 5.82 3.16
CA LEU A 66 -20.12 6.03 3.68
C LEU A 66 -20.04 5.53 5.12
N LYS A 67 -18.95 4.84 5.44
CA LYS A 67 -18.58 4.47 6.79
C LYS A 67 -17.25 5.12 7.12
N PHE A 68 -17.19 5.87 8.22
CA PHE A 68 -15.97 6.51 8.69
C PHE A 68 -15.39 5.76 9.87
N ILE A 69 -14.09 5.51 9.81
CA ILE A 69 -13.30 4.93 10.90
C ILE A 69 -12.21 5.94 11.24
N GLU A 70 -12.49 6.78 12.24
CA GLU A 70 -11.53 7.77 12.72
C GLU A 70 -10.52 7.12 13.65
N LEU A 71 -9.24 7.28 13.29
CA LEU A 71 -8.12 6.62 13.92
C LEU A 71 -7.59 7.43 15.08
N THR A 72 -7.17 6.75 16.14
CA THR A 72 -6.49 7.30 17.29
C THR A 72 -5.01 6.88 17.30
N LYS A 73 -4.22 7.46 18.21
CA LYS A 73 -2.75 7.29 18.25
C LYS A 73 -2.25 5.86 18.46
N GLU A 74 -3.07 4.97 18.97
CA GLU A 74 -2.67 3.64 19.42
C GLU A 74 -3.18 2.50 18.53
N ASN A 75 -3.69 2.82 17.36
CA ASN A 75 -4.19 1.78 16.47
C ASN A 75 -3.03 1.05 15.79
N ASP A 76 -2.94 -0.26 15.98
CA ASP A 76 -2.02 -1.12 15.24
C ASP A 76 -2.74 -1.74 14.03
N VAL A 77 -3.60 -2.74 14.23
CA VAL A 77 -4.38 -3.36 13.16
C VAL A 77 -5.73 -2.64 13.05
N ILE A 78 -5.95 -1.96 11.93
CA ILE A 78 -7.17 -1.19 11.66
C ILE A 78 -8.14 -1.88 10.71
N PHE A 79 -7.62 -2.82 9.93
CA PHE A 79 -8.40 -3.63 9.00
C PHE A 79 -7.76 -5.00 8.83
N LYS A 80 -8.59 -6.05 8.72
CA LYS A 80 -8.15 -7.39 8.38
C LYS A 80 -9.27 -8.17 7.70
N ASP A 81 -8.93 -8.81 6.58
CA ASP A 81 -9.77 -9.79 5.90
C ASP A 81 -8.96 -11.05 5.51
N LYS A 82 -9.46 -11.82 4.57
CA LYS A 82 -8.77 -13.03 4.07
C LYS A 82 -7.54 -12.73 3.23
N GLN A 83 -7.47 -11.54 2.62
CA GLN A 83 -6.45 -11.16 1.66
C GLN A 83 -5.45 -10.16 2.23
N PHE A 84 -5.91 -9.21 3.05
CA PHE A 84 -5.08 -8.13 3.55
C PHE A 84 -5.20 -7.91 5.05
N THR A 85 -4.11 -7.51 5.67
CA THR A 85 -4.07 -6.88 6.99
C THR A 85 -3.50 -5.48 6.82
N VAL A 86 -4.20 -4.47 7.34
CA VAL A 86 -3.71 -3.08 7.32
C VAL A 86 -3.42 -2.63 8.75
N ARG A 87 -2.19 -2.15 8.95
CA ARG A 87 -1.72 -1.57 10.21
C ARG A 87 -1.47 -0.09 10.01
N CYS A 88 -1.62 0.69 11.08
CA CYS A 88 -1.22 2.08 11.07
C CYS A 88 -0.37 2.42 12.29
N ASN A 89 0.37 3.51 12.17
CA ASN A 89 1.06 4.13 13.29
C ASN A 89 1.12 5.65 13.09
N ILE A 90 1.21 6.38 14.19
CA ILE A 90 1.34 7.84 14.14
C ILE A 90 2.75 8.22 13.70
N LEU A 91 2.82 9.27 12.90
CA LEU A 91 4.04 9.87 12.40
C LEU A 91 4.29 11.24 13.05
N ASP A 92 5.44 11.84 12.76
CA ASP A 92 5.85 13.13 13.34
C ASP A 92 5.66 14.27 12.32
N HIS A 93 4.49 14.89 12.34
CA HIS A 93 4.12 15.98 11.45
C HIS A 93 3.43 17.13 12.22
N GLY A 94 3.20 18.26 11.54
CA GLY A 94 2.57 19.43 12.14
C GLY A 94 1.13 19.23 12.62
N ILE A 95 0.44 18.25 12.04
CA ILE A 95 -0.89 17.76 12.49
C ILE A 95 -0.84 16.23 12.60
N THR A 96 -1.88 15.61 13.13
CA THR A 96 -1.97 14.16 13.22
C THR A 96 -1.79 13.53 11.84
N SER A 97 -0.73 12.77 11.66
CA SER A 97 -0.39 12.06 10.41
C SER A 97 -0.15 10.58 10.70
N PHE A 98 -0.66 9.72 9.83
CA PHE A 98 -0.50 8.28 9.89
C PHE A 98 0.29 7.74 8.72
N GLY A 99 1.06 6.69 8.98
CA GLY A 99 1.55 5.77 7.97
C GLY A 99 0.70 4.50 7.99
N TYR A 100 0.61 3.85 6.83
CA TYR A 100 -0.13 2.60 6.65
C TYR A 100 0.79 1.51 6.13
N ARG A 101 0.68 0.33 6.74
CA ARG A 101 1.35 -0.88 6.30
C ARG A 101 0.29 -1.88 5.83
N ILE A 102 0.35 -2.26 4.58
CA ILE A 102 -0.54 -3.21 3.93
C ILE A 102 0.21 -4.53 3.78
N GLU A 103 -0.25 -5.56 4.45
CA GLU A 103 0.30 -6.91 4.42
C GLU A 103 -0.66 -7.83 3.66
N GLU A 104 -0.22 -8.37 2.53
CA GLU A 104 -0.98 -9.36 1.79
C GLU A 104 -0.85 -10.73 2.47
N ALA A 105 -1.93 -11.50 2.50
CA ALA A 105 -1.90 -12.87 3.01
C ALA A 105 -1.00 -13.73 2.13
N ALA A 106 -0.36 -14.74 2.74
CA ALA A 106 0.44 -15.69 1.97
C ALA A 106 -0.42 -16.43 0.95
N HIS A 107 0.12 -16.60 -0.25
CA HIS A 107 -0.51 -17.34 -1.32
C HIS A 107 -0.18 -18.84 -1.21
N GLU A 108 -1.19 -19.67 -1.40
CA GLU A 108 -0.93 -21.11 -1.58
C GLU A 108 -0.01 -21.33 -2.79
N GLY A 109 0.85 -22.32 -2.70
CA GLY A 109 1.77 -22.66 -3.78
C GLY A 109 1.05 -22.99 -5.09
N GLU A 110 1.76 -22.88 -6.18
CA GLU A 110 1.21 -23.25 -7.48
C GLU A 110 1.06 -24.77 -7.58
N LEU A 111 -0.03 -25.18 -8.21
CA LEU A 111 -0.25 -26.60 -8.50
C LEU A 111 0.80 -27.07 -9.53
N GLN A 112 1.53 -28.12 -9.22
CA GLN A 112 2.56 -28.70 -10.10
C GLN A 112 1.89 -29.50 -11.23
N VAL A 113 1.31 -28.77 -12.18
CA VAL A 113 0.49 -29.34 -13.27
C VAL A 113 1.21 -30.38 -14.07
N GLU A 114 2.49 -30.16 -14.34
CA GLU A 114 3.33 -31.16 -15.11
C GLU A 114 3.38 -32.50 -14.41
N LYS A 115 3.52 -32.54 -13.10
CA LYS A 115 3.51 -33.79 -12.33
C LYS A 115 2.16 -34.51 -12.36
N LEU A 116 1.07 -33.75 -12.34
CA LEU A 116 -0.27 -34.31 -12.42
C LEU A 116 -0.56 -34.86 -13.81
N GLN A 117 -0.10 -34.17 -14.85
CA GLN A 117 -0.20 -34.67 -16.23
C GLN A 117 0.60 -35.94 -16.43
N ALA A 118 1.78 -36.04 -15.83
CA ALA A 118 2.59 -37.29 -15.88
C ALA A 118 1.90 -38.48 -15.21
N LEU A 119 1.00 -38.24 -14.25
CA LEU A 119 0.12 -39.24 -13.63
C LEU A 119 -1.18 -39.47 -14.41
N GLY A 120 -1.35 -38.85 -15.59
CA GLY A 120 -2.53 -39.01 -16.42
C GLY A 120 -3.76 -38.27 -15.91
N ILE A 121 -3.65 -37.41 -14.90
CA ILE A 121 -4.78 -36.69 -14.34
C ILE A 121 -5.16 -35.53 -15.27
N PRO A 122 -6.39 -35.54 -15.83
CA PRO A 122 -6.81 -34.50 -16.77
C PRO A 122 -7.04 -33.16 -16.07
N SER A 123 -6.78 -32.06 -16.79
CA SER A 123 -7.13 -30.74 -16.32
C SER A 123 -8.64 -30.60 -16.12
N GLY A 124 -9.04 -29.96 -15.00
CA GLY A 124 -10.46 -29.81 -14.71
C GLY A 124 -10.74 -29.66 -13.21
N PRO A 125 -11.96 -29.98 -12.75
CA PRO A 125 -12.37 -29.81 -11.35
C PRO A 125 -11.46 -30.51 -10.33
N LEU A 126 -10.81 -31.62 -10.71
CA LEU A 126 -9.86 -32.33 -9.86
C LEU A 126 -8.65 -31.47 -9.48
N TYR A 127 -8.15 -30.66 -10.41
CA TYR A 127 -7.05 -29.72 -10.14
C TYR A 127 -7.45 -28.69 -9.07
N GLY A 128 -8.70 -28.23 -9.05
CA GLY A 128 -9.20 -27.34 -8.02
C GLY A 128 -9.18 -27.98 -6.63
N LYS A 129 -9.54 -29.27 -6.52
CA LYS A 129 -9.46 -30.03 -5.26
C LYS A 129 -7.99 -30.21 -4.81
N LEU A 130 -7.14 -30.67 -5.71
CA LEU A 130 -5.71 -30.88 -5.43
C LEU A 130 -5.03 -29.56 -5.02
N LYS A 131 -5.36 -28.43 -5.67
CA LYS A 131 -4.82 -27.12 -5.31
C LYS A 131 -5.21 -26.68 -3.89
N ARG A 132 -6.36 -27.12 -3.38
CA ARG A 132 -6.76 -26.91 -1.98
C ARG A 132 -6.17 -27.91 -1.01
N GLY A 133 -5.26 -28.79 -1.47
CA GLY A 133 -4.63 -29.82 -0.66
C GLY A 133 -5.54 -31.03 -0.35
N GLU A 134 -6.70 -31.13 -1.01
CA GLU A 134 -7.63 -32.26 -0.81
C GLU A 134 -7.06 -33.54 -1.42
N THR A 135 -7.36 -34.68 -0.78
CA THR A 135 -7.07 -36.00 -1.35
C THR A 135 -8.17 -36.39 -2.34
N ILE A 136 -7.80 -36.85 -3.52
CA ILE A 136 -8.72 -37.39 -4.53
C ILE A 136 -8.40 -38.86 -4.78
N VAL A 137 -9.38 -39.59 -5.31
CA VAL A 137 -9.14 -40.95 -5.87
C VAL A 137 -9.18 -40.83 -7.40
N PHE A 138 -8.10 -41.22 -8.04
CA PHE A 138 -7.99 -41.25 -9.50
C PHE A 138 -7.38 -42.57 -9.93
N ASP A 139 -8.04 -43.27 -10.84
CA ASP A 139 -7.65 -44.63 -11.35
C ASP A 139 -7.33 -45.63 -10.22
N GLY A 140 -8.17 -45.59 -9.14
CA GLY A 140 -8.02 -46.48 -7.98
C GLY A 140 -6.88 -46.13 -7.01
N GLN A 141 -6.15 -45.03 -7.25
CA GLN A 141 -5.08 -44.53 -6.37
C GLN A 141 -5.50 -43.30 -5.62
N GLU A 142 -5.17 -43.22 -4.34
CA GLU A 142 -5.30 -41.99 -3.55
C GLU A 142 -4.17 -41.04 -3.88
N ILE A 143 -4.55 -39.81 -4.25
CA ILE A 143 -3.61 -38.74 -4.60
C ILE A 143 -3.81 -37.60 -3.62
N ASN A 144 -2.82 -37.36 -2.76
CA ASN A 144 -2.82 -36.29 -1.81
C ASN A 144 -2.42 -34.98 -2.50
N GLY A 145 -3.34 -34.01 -2.58
CA GLY A 145 -3.11 -32.73 -3.21
C GLY A 145 -1.93 -31.94 -2.62
N GLN A 146 -1.66 -32.06 -1.32
CA GLN A 146 -0.54 -31.36 -0.67
C GLN A 146 0.81 -31.71 -1.28
N ALA A 147 0.98 -32.94 -1.82
CA ALA A 147 2.23 -33.36 -2.47
C ALA A 147 2.46 -32.65 -3.82
N PHE A 148 1.43 -32.04 -4.40
CA PHE A 148 1.46 -31.38 -5.71
C PHE A 148 1.27 -29.89 -5.64
N VAL A 149 1.08 -29.31 -4.45
CA VAL A 149 1.08 -27.85 -4.22
C VAL A 149 2.51 -27.44 -3.88
N GLY A 150 3.04 -26.49 -4.61
CA GLY A 150 4.37 -25.91 -4.35
C GLY A 150 4.45 -25.21 -2.99
N GLU A 151 5.61 -24.68 -2.67
CA GLU A 151 5.80 -23.93 -1.43
C GLU A 151 4.87 -22.69 -1.37
N ARG A 152 4.38 -22.39 -0.19
CA ARG A 152 3.63 -21.15 0.07
C ARG A 152 4.50 -19.94 -0.23
N LYS A 153 3.99 -19.03 -1.07
CA LYS A 153 4.66 -17.77 -1.34
C LYS A 153 4.23 -16.74 -0.29
N PRO A 154 5.16 -16.07 0.41
CA PRO A 154 4.79 -15.00 1.33
C PRO A 154 4.06 -13.89 0.58
N GLY A 155 3.07 -13.29 1.23
CA GLY A 155 2.38 -12.12 0.69
C GLY A 155 3.30 -10.91 0.64
N ARG A 156 2.96 -9.96 -0.21
CA ARG A 156 3.71 -8.71 -0.38
C ARG A 156 3.37 -7.72 0.71
N ILE A 157 4.32 -6.86 1.05
CA ILE A 157 4.18 -5.84 2.07
C ILE A 157 4.49 -4.48 1.47
N VAL A 158 3.52 -3.58 1.52
CA VAL A 158 3.66 -2.20 1.09
C VAL A 158 3.45 -1.28 2.29
N THR A 159 4.38 -0.37 2.52
CA THR A 159 4.23 0.68 3.53
C THR A 159 4.16 2.04 2.84
N ILE A 160 3.12 2.81 3.15
CA ILE A 160 2.92 4.16 2.64
C ILE A 160 2.88 5.10 3.84
N LEU A 161 3.83 6.00 3.92
CA LEU A 161 3.88 7.00 4.97
C LEU A 161 3.19 8.28 4.50
N GLY A 162 2.49 8.95 5.43
CA GLY A 162 2.10 10.34 5.25
C GLY A 162 3.30 11.26 5.46
N ASP A 163 3.05 12.57 5.41
CA ASP A 163 4.07 13.58 5.67
C ASP A 163 4.64 13.42 7.07
N THR A 164 5.95 13.45 7.17
CA THR A 164 6.64 13.17 8.42
C THR A 164 8.10 13.57 8.40
N ARG A 165 8.63 13.94 9.56
CA ARG A 165 10.06 13.83 9.83
C ARG A 165 10.43 12.37 10.03
N LYS A 166 11.71 12.03 9.87
CA LYS A 166 12.22 10.72 10.24
C LYS A 166 11.89 10.40 11.70
N THR A 167 11.23 9.28 11.96
CA THR A 167 10.82 8.84 13.30
C THR A 167 10.99 7.34 13.47
N LYS A 168 11.07 6.87 14.71
CA LYS A 168 11.12 5.44 15.04
C LYS A 168 9.89 4.69 14.51
N ASN A 169 8.73 5.34 14.53
CA ASN A 169 7.48 4.75 14.04
C ASN A 169 7.52 4.50 12.53
N SER A 170 8.11 5.42 11.74
CA SER A 170 8.27 5.20 10.30
C SER A 170 9.16 3.98 10.01
N VAL A 171 10.27 3.82 10.73
CA VAL A 171 11.14 2.65 10.61
C VAL A 171 10.43 1.36 11.02
N THR A 172 9.72 1.40 12.15
CA THR A 172 8.99 0.22 12.67
C THR A 172 7.90 -0.24 11.70
N LEU A 173 7.12 0.70 11.17
CA LEU A 173 6.04 0.40 10.25
C LEU A 173 6.55 -0.14 8.91
N ALA A 174 7.68 0.42 8.42
CA ALA A 174 8.30 0.02 7.16
C ALA A 174 9.11 -1.29 7.24
N ARG A 175 9.32 -1.84 8.44
CA ARG A 175 10.22 -2.98 8.63
C ARG A 175 9.98 -4.11 7.63
N ARG A 176 11.02 -4.44 6.82
CA ARG A 176 11.04 -5.50 5.80
C ARG A 176 9.90 -5.41 4.78
N ALA A 177 9.39 -4.20 4.50
CA ALA A 177 8.43 -4.02 3.42
C ALA A 177 9.09 -4.29 2.06
N ASP A 178 8.32 -4.82 1.13
CA ASP A 178 8.76 -4.97 -0.26
C ASP A 178 8.92 -3.58 -0.90
N VAL A 179 7.98 -2.69 -0.60
CA VAL A 179 8.02 -1.28 -1.04
C VAL A 179 7.70 -0.35 0.13
N LEU A 180 8.55 0.65 0.30
CA LEU A 180 8.28 1.82 1.14
C LEU A 180 8.03 3.03 0.25
N VAL A 181 6.85 3.64 0.38
CA VAL A 181 6.54 4.96 -0.19
C VAL A 181 6.75 6.00 0.90
N HIS A 182 7.64 6.95 0.67
CA HIS A 182 8.03 7.97 1.63
C HIS A 182 8.08 9.35 0.98
N GLU A 183 7.67 10.37 1.71
CA GLU A 183 7.84 11.74 1.26
C GLU A 183 9.33 12.11 1.15
N SER A 184 9.63 13.01 0.25
CA SER A 184 10.95 13.61 0.06
C SER A 184 10.81 15.06 -0.36
N THR A 185 10.19 15.84 0.53
CA THR A 185 9.81 17.23 0.25
C THR A 185 11.02 18.11 0.02
N PHE A 186 12.18 17.80 0.63
CA PHE A 186 13.39 18.61 0.60
C PHE A 186 14.63 17.82 0.15
N ASN A 187 15.59 18.53 -0.46
CA ASN A 187 16.90 17.98 -0.76
C ASN A 187 17.79 17.88 0.50
N LYS A 188 18.94 17.22 0.38
CA LYS A 188 19.85 16.99 1.51
C LYS A 188 20.40 18.27 2.17
N HIS A 189 20.48 19.38 1.44
CA HIS A 189 21.02 20.64 1.96
C HIS A 189 19.98 21.45 2.75
N GLU A 190 18.71 21.08 2.67
CA GLU A 190 17.59 21.78 3.32
C GLU A 190 17.10 21.08 4.59
N ALA A 191 17.93 20.28 5.26
CA ALA A 191 17.54 19.53 6.45
C ALA A 191 16.98 20.41 7.59
N LYS A 192 17.46 21.65 7.74
CA LYS A 192 16.92 22.60 8.72
C LYS A 192 15.48 22.99 8.38
N MET A 193 15.20 23.20 7.10
CA MET A 193 13.87 23.56 6.60
C MET A 193 12.93 22.34 6.73
N ALA A 194 13.38 21.15 6.31
CA ALA A 194 12.64 19.93 6.51
C ALA A 194 12.21 19.74 7.97
N LYS A 195 13.14 19.92 8.91
CA LYS A 195 12.86 19.87 10.35
C LYS A 195 11.84 20.90 10.79
N ALA A 196 11.94 22.15 10.32
CA ALA A 196 11.07 23.25 10.73
C ALA A 196 9.62 23.04 10.23
N TYR A 197 9.44 22.48 9.07
CA TYR A 197 8.14 22.22 8.45
C TYR A 197 7.61 20.78 8.66
N PHE A 198 8.27 19.99 9.51
CA PHE A 198 7.89 18.62 9.83
C PHE A 198 7.88 17.67 8.62
N HIS A 199 8.86 17.81 7.75
CA HIS A 199 9.08 17.00 6.58
C HIS A 199 10.45 16.30 6.61
N SER A 200 10.69 15.47 5.61
CA SER A 200 11.95 14.76 5.41
C SER A 200 12.71 15.26 4.19
N THR A 201 14.03 15.08 4.24
CA THR A 201 14.87 15.16 3.05
C THR A 201 14.95 13.80 2.34
N SER A 202 15.41 13.82 1.07
CA SER A 202 15.71 12.63 0.29
C SER A 202 16.60 11.62 1.04
N GLN A 203 17.64 12.10 1.70
CA GLN A 203 18.54 11.25 2.49
C GLN A 203 17.88 10.69 3.74
N GLN A 204 17.04 11.46 4.44
CA GLN A 204 16.30 10.96 5.61
C GLN A 204 15.31 9.87 5.23
N ALA A 205 14.63 10.00 4.08
CA ALA A 205 13.78 8.92 3.54
C ALA A 205 14.60 7.65 3.25
N ALA A 206 15.79 7.80 2.66
CA ALA A 206 16.69 6.68 2.38
C ALA A 206 17.24 6.04 3.66
N GLU A 207 17.53 6.82 4.70
CA GLU A 207 17.90 6.30 6.01
C GLU A 207 16.78 5.45 6.63
N VAL A 208 15.52 5.90 6.57
CA VAL A 208 14.38 5.10 7.03
C VAL A 208 14.31 3.79 6.26
N ALA A 209 14.46 3.81 4.94
CA ALA A 209 14.44 2.62 4.10
C ALA A 209 15.55 1.62 4.48
N LYS A 210 16.77 2.12 4.70
CA LYS A 210 17.94 1.32 5.10
C LYS A 210 17.75 0.71 6.49
N GLU A 211 17.34 1.52 7.47
CA GLU A 211 17.12 1.04 8.84
C GLU A 211 15.96 0.02 8.92
N ALA A 212 14.91 0.24 8.14
CA ALA A 212 13.76 -0.67 8.05
C ALA A 212 14.06 -1.92 7.21
N GLN A 213 15.18 -1.98 6.49
CA GLN A 213 15.53 -3.09 5.60
C GLN A 213 14.45 -3.38 4.55
N VAL A 214 13.91 -2.33 3.93
CA VAL A 214 12.95 -2.48 2.84
C VAL A 214 13.65 -2.98 1.57
N LYS A 215 12.90 -3.53 0.61
CA LYS A 215 13.50 -3.97 -0.66
C LYS A 215 13.60 -2.81 -1.66
N GLN A 216 12.62 -1.91 -1.68
CA GLN A 216 12.60 -0.75 -2.58
C GLN A 216 12.05 0.48 -1.87
N LEU A 217 12.65 1.64 -2.13
CA LEU A 217 12.17 2.95 -1.71
C LEU A 217 11.56 3.70 -2.89
N ILE A 218 10.36 4.21 -2.70
CA ILE A 218 9.68 5.10 -3.64
C ILE A 218 9.57 6.47 -3.01
N LEU A 219 10.14 7.49 -3.67
CA LEU A 219 10.05 8.88 -3.24
C LEU A 219 8.84 9.55 -3.89
N THR A 220 8.08 10.26 -3.08
CA THR A 220 6.91 11.04 -3.47
C THR A 220 6.87 12.38 -2.73
N HIS A 221 5.83 13.18 -2.92
CA HIS A 221 5.66 14.46 -2.24
C HIS A 221 6.86 15.39 -2.42
N ILE A 222 7.32 15.53 -3.66
CA ILE A 222 8.44 16.40 -4.01
C ILE A 222 7.95 17.85 -4.06
N SER A 223 8.64 18.76 -3.38
CA SER A 223 8.28 20.18 -3.40
C SER A 223 8.26 20.72 -4.83
N ALA A 224 7.23 21.50 -5.17
CA ALA A 224 7.10 22.15 -6.49
C ALA A 224 8.25 23.12 -6.84
N ARG A 225 9.12 23.45 -5.87
CA ARG A 225 10.34 24.23 -6.10
C ARG A 225 11.38 23.48 -6.94
N TYR A 226 11.34 22.14 -6.94
CA TYR A 226 12.26 21.31 -7.69
C TYR A 226 11.65 21.00 -9.07
N LEU A 227 12.21 21.59 -10.11
CA LEU A 227 11.84 21.29 -11.48
C LEU A 227 12.41 19.91 -11.89
N THR A 228 12.03 19.42 -13.05
CA THR A 228 12.28 18.03 -13.50
C THR A 228 13.69 17.50 -13.19
N LYS A 229 14.74 18.27 -13.52
CA LYS A 229 16.13 17.84 -13.28
C LYS A 229 16.48 17.80 -11.79
N GLU A 230 16.04 18.80 -11.03
CA GLU A 230 16.29 18.92 -9.61
C GLU A 230 15.54 17.84 -8.81
N ALA A 231 14.34 17.46 -9.27
CA ALA A 231 13.62 16.34 -8.68
C ALA A 231 14.42 15.03 -8.80
N TYR A 232 15.07 14.78 -9.95
CA TYR A 232 15.92 13.59 -10.09
C TYR A 232 17.20 13.65 -9.22
N GLN A 233 17.69 14.83 -8.87
CA GLN A 233 18.80 14.97 -7.91
C GLN A 233 18.41 14.42 -6.53
N LEU A 234 17.16 14.59 -6.09
CA LEU A 234 16.68 13.99 -4.84
C LEU A 234 16.78 12.46 -4.87
N GLN A 235 16.49 11.85 -6.03
CA GLN A 235 16.68 10.41 -6.20
C GLN A 235 18.16 10.01 -6.08
N GLU A 236 19.05 10.74 -6.74
CA GLU A 236 20.50 10.47 -6.68
C GLU A 236 21.02 10.61 -5.26
N GLU A 237 20.62 11.65 -4.53
CA GLU A 237 20.96 11.85 -3.12
C GLU A 237 20.49 10.69 -2.23
N ALA A 238 19.29 10.19 -2.45
CA ALA A 238 18.77 9.05 -1.71
C ALA A 238 19.49 7.75 -2.06
N GLN A 239 19.86 7.58 -3.34
CA GLN A 239 20.62 6.41 -3.82
C GLN A 239 22.03 6.32 -3.25
N GLU A 240 22.63 7.42 -2.81
CA GLU A 240 23.89 7.40 -2.04
C GLU A 240 23.79 6.55 -0.76
N ILE A 241 22.58 6.47 -0.16
CA ILE A 241 22.34 5.76 1.12
C ILE A 241 21.61 4.44 0.90
N PHE A 242 20.62 4.44 -0.01
CA PHE A 242 19.78 3.29 -0.34
C PHE A 242 19.63 3.17 -1.88
N PRO A 243 20.49 2.35 -2.52
CA PRO A 243 20.58 2.30 -3.99
C PRO A 243 19.27 1.97 -4.72
N ASN A 244 18.43 1.08 -4.16
CA ASN A 244 17.15 0.73 -4.78
C ASN A 244 16.07 1.77 -4.48
N THR A 245 16.31 3.01 -4.90
CA THR A 245 15.41 4.16 -4.74
C THR A 245 14.95 4.67 -6.11
N LYS A 246 13.66 4.97 -6.21
CA LYS A 246 13.04 5.56 -7.39
C LYS A 246 12.13 6.71 -7.00
N ILE A 247 12.20 7.82 -7.72
CA ILE A 247 11.17 8.88 -7.71
C ILE A 247 10.04 8.49 -8.66
N VAL A 248 8.81 8.81 -8.30
CA VAL A 248 7.63 8.52 -9.12
C VAL A 248 6.83 9.78 -9.43
N LYS A 249 6.06 9.69 -10.51
CA LYS A 249 5.09 10.69 -10.96
C LYS A 249 3.69 10.09 -10.91
N ASP A 250 2.70 10.95 -11.00
CA ASP A 250 1.31 10.52 -11.15
C ASP A 250 1.19 9.54 -12.32
N MET A 251 0.43 8.48 -12.11
CA MET A 251 0.17 7.39 -13.06
C MET A 251 1.34 6.41 -13.30
N ASP A 252 2.48 6.56 -12.65
CA ASP A 252 3.51 5.53 -12.67
C ASP A 252 3.01 4.23 -12.02
N ILE A 253 3.40 3.10 -12.60
CA ILE A 253 3.07 1.76 -12.10
C ILE A 253 4.35 1.12 -11.59
N ILE A 254 4.33 0.67 -10.33
CA ILE A 254 5.41 -0.08 -9.72
C ILE A 254 4.95 -1.52 -9.53
N GLU A 255 5.61 -2.44 -10.19
CA GLU A 255 5.37 -3.87 -10.03
C GLU A 255 6.11 -4.39 -8.80
N ILE A 256 5.42 -5.18 -8.00
CA ILE A 256 5.98 -5.82 -6.81
C ILE A 256 5.90 -7.33 -7.03
N PRO A 257 7.02 -7.98 -7.44
CA PRO A 257 7.03 -9.41 -7.69
C PRO A 257 6.89 -10.20 -6.39
N PHE A 258 6.39 -11.43 -6.48
CA PHE A 258 6.45 -12.38 -5.36
C PHE A 258 7.89 -12.81 -5.09
N ALA A 259 8.18 -13.18 -3.83
CA ALA A 259 9.54 -13.42 -3.34
C ALA A 259 10.38 -14.45 -4.14
N ASN A 260 9.76 -15.30 -4.97
CA ASN A 260 10.43 -16.34 -5.76
C ASN A 260 10.50 -16.01 -7.27
N GLU A 261 10.03 -14.84 -7.72
CA GLU A 261 10.02 -14.45 -9.13
C GLU A 261 11.18 -13.53 -9.52
N GLY A 262 11.99 -13.10 -8.55
CA GLY A 262 13.11 -12.18 -8.71
C GLY A 262 14.50 -12.80 -8.52
N GLY A 263 14.65 -14.10 -8.60
CA GLY A 263 15.91 -14.80 -8.44
C GLY A 263 16.43 -15.36 -9.76
N ALA A 264 17.10 -14.55 -10.56
CA ALA A 264 18.08 -14.95 -11.56
C ALA A 264 19.24 -13.95 -11.53
#